data_b36294afb47614e2fce70b2c92455c90
#
_entry.id   b36294afb47614e2fce70b2c92455c90
#
_cell.length_a   1.000
_cell.length_b   1.000
_cell.length_c   1.000
_cell.angle_alpha   90.00
_cell.angle_beta   90.00
_cell.angle_gamma   90.00
#
_symmetry.space_group_name_H-M   'P 1'
#
loop_
_entity.id
_entity.type
_entity.pdbx_description
1 polymer ?
#
loop_
_entity_poly.entity_id
_entity_poly.type
_entity_poly.pdbx_seq_one_letter_code
_entity_poly.pdbx_strand_id
1 'polypeptide(L)'
;MDFKDSIKQLSERVFKLKENILTEEATKNAFIMPFINALGYDVFNPLEVVPEMTCDIAMKKGEKIDYAIMKDGEPVLLIECKHWAQDLNLHDNQLIRYFNVSKAKFGLLTNGIIYRF
;
A
#
# COMPACT_ATOMS: atom_id res chain seq x y z
N MET A 1 16.96 -1.32 14.51
CA MET A 1 17.22 -0.92 13.11
C MET A 1 16.36 0.31 12.82
N ASP A 2 16.95 1.38 12.33
CA ASP A 2 16.18 2.57 12.03
C ASP A 2 15.52 2.51 10.66
N PHE A 3 14.70 3.51 10.35
CA PHE A 3 13.93 3.54 9.11
C PHE A 3 14.86 3.51 7.88
N LYS A 4 15.95 4.25 7.92
CA LYS A 4 16.91 4.29 6.81
C LYS A 4 17.48 2.91 6.51
N ASP A 5 17.87 2.18 7.56
CA ASP A 5 18.40 0.82 7.40
C ASP A 5 17.33 -0.13 6.87
N SER A 6 16.10 0.01 7.35
CA SER A 6 14.98 -0.82 6.88
C SER A 6 14.70 -0.59 5.40
N ILE A 7 14.73 0.67 4.94
CA ILE A 7 14.51 1.00 3.53
C ILE A 7 15.66 0.48 2.67
N LYS A 8 16.90 0.56 3.15
CA LYS A 8 18.04 0.02 2.43
C LYS A 8 17.92 -1.49 2.25
N GLN A 9 17.55 -2.20 3.30
CA GLN A 9 17.34 -3.65 3.23
C GLN A 9 16.19 -3.99 2.26
N LEU A 10 15.12 -3.21 2.28
CA LEU A 10 14.00 -3.40 1.37
C LEU A 10 14.43 -3.20 -0.08
N SER A 11 15.21 -2.16 -0.36
CA SER A 11 15.75 -1.90 -1.69
C SER A 11 16.59 -3.07 -2.21
N GLU A 12 17.44 -3.63 -1.36
CA GLU A 12 18.25 -4.79 -1.69
C GLU A 12 17.38 -6.02 -1.97
N ARG A 13 16.32 -6.21 -1.19
CA ARG A 13 15.36 -7.29 -1.38
C ARG A 13 14.66 -7.16 -2.73
N VAL A 14 14.21 -5.95 -3.09
CA VAL A 14 13.56 -5.70 -4.39
C VAL A 14 14.51 -6.08 -5.52
N PHE A 15 15.73 -5.59 -5.49
CA PHE A 15 16.71 -5.87 -6.53
C PHE A 15 16.96 -7.37 -6.67
N LYS A 16 17.01 -8.09 -5.56
CA LYS A 16 17.32 -9.51 -5.52
C LYS A 16 16.15 -10.39 -5.98
N LEU A 17 14.91 -10.00 -5.68
CA LEU A 17 13.75 -10.88 -5.82
C LEU A 17 12.80 -10.49 -6.96
N LYS A 18 12.88 -9.30 -7.52
CA LYS A 18 11.84 -8.81 -8.43
C LYS A 18 11.58 -9.71 -9.63
N GLU A 19 12.64 -10.35 -10.16
CA GLU A 19 12.47 -11.24 -11.32
C GLU A 19 11.64 -12.48 -11.00
N ASN A 20 11.49 -12.81 -9.73
CA ASN A 20 10.69 -13.94 -9.28
C ASN A 20 9.29 -13.54 -8.83
N ILE A 21 8.96 -12.25 -8.89
CA ILE A 21 7.66 -11.73 -8.48
C ILE A 21 6.79 -11.56 -9.73
N LEU A 22 5.82 -12.46 -9.90
CA LEU A 22 5.06 -12.56 -11.14
C LEU A 22 3.66 -11.95 -11.06
N THR A 23 3.18 -11.63 -9.86
CA THR A 23 1.81 -11.13 -9.67
C THR A 23 1.80 -9.88 -8.80
N GLU A 24 0.68 -9.15 -8.86
CA GLU A 24 0.43 -8.02 -7.97
C GLU A 24 0.41 -8.48 -6.51
N GLU A 25 -0.25 -9.60 -6.22
CA GLU A 25 -0.32 -10.13 -4.87
C GLU A 25 1.07 -10.48 -4.31
N ALA A 26 1.93 -11.07 -5.13
CA ALA A 26 3.30 -11.37 -4.72
C ALA A 26 4.10 -10.09 -4.47
N THR A 27 3.86 -9.03 -5.26
CA THR A 27 4.48 -7.72 -5.03
C THR A 27 4.07 -7.18 -3.65
N LYS A 28 2.79 -7.27 -3.31
CA LYS A 28 2.30 -6.80 -2.01
C LYS A 28 2.99 -7.54 -0.87
N ASN A 29 3.05 -8.86 -0.95
CA ASN A 29 3.64 -9.68 0.12
C ASN A 29 5.13 -9.47 0.28
N ALA A 30 5.87 -9.35 -0.82
CA ALA A 30 7.32 -9.28 -0.77
C ALA A 30 7.86 -7.87 -0.58
N PHE A 31 7.16 -6.83 -1.09
CA PHE A 31 7.69 -5.47 -1.10
C PHE A 31 6.85 -4.48 -0.30
N ILE A 32 5.53 -4.56 -0.37
CA ILE A 32 4.66 -3.55 0.23
C ILE A 32 4.46 -3.80 1.73
N MET A 33 4.19 -5.04 2.13
CA MET A 33 4.04 -5.36 3.54
C MET A 33 5.32 -5.06 4.34
N PRO A 34 6.52 -5.41 3.84
CA PRO A 34 7.75 -4.99 4.52
C PRO A 34 7.90 -3.47 4.59
N PHE A 35 7.44 -2.73 3.58
CA PHE A 35 7.46 -1.26 3.62
C PHE A 35 6.56 -0.72 4.73
N ILE A 36 5.35 -1.25 4.87
CA ILE A 36 4.42 -0.86 5.94
C ILE A 36 5.05 -1.15 7.31
N ASN A 37 5.70 -2.32 7.45
CA ASN A 37 6.43 -2.64 8.66
C ASN A 37 7.56 -1.64 8.94
N ALA A 38 8.28 -1.23 7.90
CA ALA A 38 9.37 -0.25 8.04
C ALA A 38 8.86 1.12 8.52
N LEU A 39 7.60 1.45 8.18
CA LEU A 39 6.96 2.66 8.70
C LEU A 39 6.57 2.57 10.18
N GLY A 40 6.65 1.38 10.77
CA GLY A 40 6.36 1.17 12.18
C GLY A 40 4.98 0.57 12.46
N TYR A 41 4.28 0.12 11.44
CA TYR A 41 2.95 -0.49 11.62
C TYR A 41 3.03 -2.00 11.59
N ASP A 42 2.18 -2.64 12.37
CA ASP A 42 2.08 -4.11 12.40
C ASP A 42 1.06 -4.57 11.36
N VAL A 43 1.56 -5.13 10.25
CA VAL A 43 0.70 -5.59 9.15
C VAL A 43 -0.22 -6.75 9.54
N PHE A 44 0.05 -7.40 10.64
CA PHE A 44 -0.77 -8.50 11.13
C PHE A 44 -1.82 -8.06 12.15
N ASN A 45 -1.82 -6.78 12.53
CA ASN A 45 -2.78 -6.24 13.50
C ASN A 45 -3.89 -5.47 12.77
N PRO A 46 -5.12 -5.99 12.73
CA PRO A 46 -6.21 -5.34 11.99
C PRO A 46 -6.64 -3.98 12.58
N LEU A 47 -6.18 -3.65 13.77
CA LEU A 47 -6.42 -2.32 14.34
C LEU A 47 -5.46 -1.27 13.77
N GLU A 48 -4.36 -1.70 13.16
CA GLU A 48 -3.37 -0.81 12.56
C GLU A 48 -3.40 -0.85 11.04
N VAL A 49 -3.57 -2.04 10.44
CA VAL A 49 -3.54 -2.20 8.98
C VAL A 49 -4.73 -3.05 8.55
N VAL A 50 -5.60 -2.46 7.73
CA VAL A 50 -6.77 -3.18 7.19
C VAL A 50 -6.51 -3.47 5.71
N PRO A 51 -6.36 -4.75 5.34
CA PRO A 51 -6.23 -5.12 3.93
C PRO A 51 -7.60 -5.13 3.25
N GLU A 52 -7.61 -4.83 1.96
CA GLU A 52 -8.81 -4.91 1.13
C GLU A 52 -10.00 -4.13 1.69
N MET A 53 -9.75 -2.89 2.11
CA MET A 53 -10.79 -2.04 2.68
C MET A 53 -11.80 -1.60 1.61
N THR A 54 -13.08 -1.65 1.96
CA THR A 54 -14.17 -1.21 1.07
C THR A 54 -14.86 0.02 1.62
N CYS A 55 -15.50 0.79 0.72
CA CYS A 55 -16.33 1.92 1.09
C CYS A 55 -17.53 1.97 0.14
N ASP A 56 -18.72 1.75 0.64
CA ASP A 56 -19.93 1.65 -0.19
C ASP A 56 -20.29 2.96 -0.88
N ILE A 57 -19.87 4.09 -0.33
CA ILE A 57 -20.23 5.41 -0.85
C ILE A 57 -19.42 5.77 -2.09
N ALA A 58 -18.12 5.47 -2.08
CA ALA A 58 -17.19 5.96 -3.10
C ALA A 58 -16.78 4.92 -4.11
N MET A 59 -16.98 3.63 -3.81
CA MET A 59 -16.43 2.53 -4.59
C MET A 59 -17.54 1.78 -5.30
N LYS A 60 -17.24 1.35 -6.52
CA LYS A 60 -18.12 0.43 -7.25
C LYS A 60 -18.09 -0.91 -6.55
N LYS A 61 -19.15 -1.72 -6.77
CA LYS A 61 -19.23 -3.06 -6.20
C LYS A 61 -17.97 -3.86 -6.55
N GLY A 62 -17.34 -4.43 -5.53
CA GLY A 62 -16.13 -5.23 -5.69
C GLY A 62 -14.81 -4.47 -5.68
N GLU A 63 -14.85 -3.14 -5.70
CA GLU A 63 -13.63 -2.34 -5.57
C GLU A 63 -13.15 -2.32 -4.12
N LYS A 64 -11.84 -2.35 -3.93
CA LYS A 64 -11.22 -2.34 -2.61
C LYS A 64 -9.93 -1.54 -2.65
N ILE A 65 -9.60 -0.89 -1.54
CA ILE A 65 -8.28 -0.28 -1.34
C ILE A 65 -7.38 -1.36 -0.74
N ASP A 66 -6.20 -1.54 -1.30
CA ASP A 66 -5.32 -2.66 -0.92
C ASP A 66 -4.96 -2.64 0.56
N TYR A 67 -4.58 -1.48 1.10
CA TYR A 67 -4.33 -1.34 2.53
C TYR A 67 -4.80 0.01 3.03
N ALA A 68 -5.36 0.03 4.22
CA ALA A 68 -5.64 1.26 4.96
C ALA A 68 -4.89 1.21 6.28
N ILE A 69 -4.06 2.21 6.54
CA ILE A 69 -3.40 2.37 7.84
C ILE A 69 -4.35 3.12 8.74
N MET A 70 -4.65 2.56 9.90
CA MET A 70 -5.68 3.05 10.81
C MET A 70 -5.06 3.71 12.04
N LYS A 71 -5.75 4.73 12.52
CA LYS A 71 -5.43 5.36 13.81
C LYS A 71 -6.76 5.72 14.48
N ASP A 72 -6.94 5.22 15.71
CA ASP A 72 -8.15 5.50 16.49
C ASP A 72 -9.44 5.15 15.73
N GLY A 73 -9.41 4.04 15.01
CA GLY A 73 -10.58 3.54 14.28
C GLY A 73 -10.84 4.21 12.94
N GLU A 74 -9.96 5.11 12.49
CA GLU A 74 -10.15 5.82 11.23
C GLU A 74 -8.91 5.69 10.33
N PRO A 75 -9.11 5.64 8.99
CA PRO A 75 -7.98 5.57 8.08
C PRO A 75 -7.21 6.90 8.05
N VAL A 76 -5.88 6.81 8.09
CA VAL A 76 -5.01 7.99 7.97
C VAL A 76 -4.16 7.93 6.71
N LEU A 77 -3.87 6.74 6.19
CA LEU A 77 -3.11 6.53 4.96
C LEU A 77 -3.77 5.40 4.17
N LEU A 78 -4.05 5.66 2.90
CA LEU A 78 -4.60 4.67 1.97
C LEU A 78 -3.50 4.27 0.99
N ILE A 79 -3.34 2.97 0.76
CA ILE A 79 -2.29 2.45 -0.11
C ILE A 79 -2.93 1.60 -1.21
N GLU A 80 -2.66 1.96 -2.46
CA GLU A 80 -3.02 1.18 -3.63
C GLU A 80 -1.76 0.64 -4.28
N CYS A 81 -1.76 -0.65 -4.60
CA CYS A 81 -0.57 -1.37 -5.05
C CYS A 81 -0.74 -1.89 -6.46
N LYS A 82 0.38 -1.90 -7.21
CA LYS A 82 0.44 -2.48 -8.55
C LYS A 82 1.62 -3.45 -8.60
N HIS A 83 1.62 -4.33 -9.59
CA HIS A 83 2.77 -5.22 -9.83
C HIS A 83 4.02 -4.36 -10.05
N TRP A 84 5.18 -4.87 -9.61
CA TRP A 84 6.42 -4.08 -9.62
C TRP A 84 6.81 -3.58 -11.02
N ALA A 85 6.48 -4.32 -12.08
CA ALA A 85 6.81 -3.95 -13.45
C ALA A 85 5.77 -3.03 -14.10
N GLN A 86 4.66 -2.78 -13.42
CA GLN A 86 3.57 -1.96 -13.96
C GLN A 86 3.86 -0.47 -13.73
N ASP A 87 3.62 0.35 -14.76
CA ASP A 87 3.69 1.80 -14.62
C ASP A 87 2.56 2.29 -13.73
N LEU A 88 2.85 3.30 -12.91
CA LEU A 88 1.85 3.88 -12.03
C LEU A 88 1.03 4.93 -12.79
N ASN A 89 -0.29 4.76 -12.75
CA ASN A 89 -1.22 5.72 -13.31
C ASN A 89 -1.57 6.76 -12.26
N LEU A 90 -1.15 8.00 -12.46
CA LEU A 90 -1.41 9.11 -11.54
C LEU A 90 -2.90 9.42 -11.38
N HIS A 91 -3.74 8.85 -12.26
CA HIS A 91 -5.18 9.05 -12.23
C HIS A 91 -5.90 7.78 -11.76
N ASP A 92 -5.35 7.10 -10.75
CA ASP A 92 -6.05 5.97 -10.15
C ASP A 92 -7.35 6.44 -9.52
N ASN A 93 -8.44 6.22 -10.24
CA ASN A 93 -9.75 6.76 -9.86
C ASN A 93 -10.28 6.13 -8.57
N GLN A 94 -9.96 4.87 -8.31
CA GLN A 94 -10.42 4.18 -7.12
C GLN A 94 -9.80 4.80 -5.87
N LEU A 95 -8.48 4.98 -5.87
CA LEU A 95 -7.77 5.59 -4.74
C LEU A 95 -8.25 7.03 -4.51
N ILE A 96 -8.34 7.81 -5.59
CA ILE A 96 -8.75 9.22 -5.50
C ILE A 96 -10.18 9.33 -4.97
N ARG A 97 -11.12 8.51 -5.48
CA ARG A 97 -12.51 8.55 -5.02
C ARG A 97 -12.61 8.26 -3.53
N TYR A 98 -11.94 7.19 -3.07
CA TYR A 98 -12.01 6.83 -1.66
C TYR A 98 -11.33 7.88 -0.79
N PHE A 99 -10.18 8.39 -1.22
CA PHE A 99 -9.47 9.44 -0.50
C PHE A 99 -10.36 10.66 -0.27
N ASN A 100 -11.10 11.07 -1.30
CA ASN A 100 -11.94 12.28 -1.24
C ASN A 100 -13.11 12.17 -0.26
N VAL A 101 -13.63 10.97 0.00
CA VAL A 101 -14.74 10.77 0.92
C VAL A 101 -14.32 10.26 2.30
N SER A 102 -13.06 9.89 2.46
CA SER A 102 -12.53 9.39 3.73
C SER A 102 -11.94 10.53 4.55
N LYS A 103 -11.53 10.22 5.79
CA LYS A 103 -10.79 11.14 6.65
C LYS A 103 -9.29 10.94 6.54
N ALA A 104 -8.83 10.12 5.61
CA ALA A 104 -7.41 9.88 5.41
C ALA A 104 -6.70 11.17 5.02
N LYS A 105 -5.50 11.34 5.55
CA LYS A 105 -4.67 12.52 5.28
C LYS A 105 -3.73 12.29 4.09
N PHE A 106 -3.44 11.03 3.77
CA PHE A 106 -2.50 10.67 2.73
C PHE A 106 -3.03 9.52 1.89
N GLY A 107 -2.72 9.57 0.59
CA GLY A 107 -2.91 8.45 -0.33
C GLY A 107 -1.55 8.09 -0.93
N LEU A 108 -1.31 6.80 -1.13
CA LEU A 108 -0.07 6.30 -1.69
C LEU A 108 -0.37 5.32 -2.81
N LEU A 109 0.18 5.58 -4.00
CA LEU A 109 0.17 4.64 -5.11
C LEU A 109 1.58 4.12 -5.29
N THR A 110 1.75 2.79 -5.28
CA THR A 110 3.09 2.20 -5.34
C THR A 110 3.10 0.87 -6.09
N ASN A 111 4.22 0.58 -6.73
CA ASN A 111 4.52 -0.75 -7.28
C ASN A 111 5.69 -1.43 -6.55
N GLY A 112 6.08 -0.92 -5.40
CA GLY A 112 7.19 -1.44 -4.61
C GLY A 112 8.55 -0.87 -5.02
N ILE A 113 8.63 -0.19 -6.15
CA ILE A 113 9.83 0.48 -6.63
C ILE A 113 9.63 2.00 -6.59
N ILE A 114 8.49 2.46 -7.08
CA ILE A 114 8.11 3.87 -7.10
C ILE A 114 6.98 4.07 -6.09
N TYR A 115 7.06 5.14 -5.32
CA TYR A 115 6.07 5.52 -4.31
C TYR A 115 5.59 6.93 -4.61
N ARG A 116 4.28 7.07 -4.88
CA ARG A 116 3.66 8.36 -5.20
C ARG A 116 2.60 8.70 -4.17
N PHE A 117 2.87 9.72 -3.44
CA PHE A 117 1.96 10.23 -2.40
C PHE A 117 0.99 11.28 -2.94
#